data_5ca8ea411e6506c42187e9d0a75aa90f
#
_entry.id   5ca8ea411e6506c42187e9d0a75aa90f
#
_cell.length_a   1.000
_cell.length_b   1.000
_cell.length_c   1.000
_cell.angle_alpha   90.00
_cell.angle_beta   90.00
_cell.angle_gamma   90.00
#
_symmetry.space_group_name_H-M   'P 1'
#
loop_
_entity.id
_entity.type
_entity.pdbx_description
1 polymer ?
#
loop_
_entity_poly.entity_id
_entity_poly.type
_entity_poly.pdbx_seq_one_letter_code
_entity_poly.pdbx_strand_id
1 'polypeptide(L)'
;MAKQIIYSEGARHALLRGVNQLADAVKVTLGPKGRNVVLDKKFGSPTITKDGVSVAKEIDLKDPVENLGARMVREVASKTSDIAGDGTTTATVLAQAIIREGSKNVAAGANPMALKRGIEAAVAAVSEQLLGMAKDVETKEQIASTASISAADTTVGEIIAEAMDKVGKEGVITVEENKALETTLRSESTRLNSSHRT
;
A
#
# COMPACT_ATOMS: atom_id res chain seq x y z
N MET A 1 -5.65 -24.18 -20.39
CA MET A 1 -6.81 -23.32 -20.63
C MET A 1 -6.58 -22.50 -21.88
N ALA A 2 -7.59 -22.39 -22.78
CA ALA A 2 -7.52 -21.52 -23.95
C ALA A 2 -7.48 -20.06 -23.48
N LYS A 3 -6.68 -19.23 -24.17
CA LYS A 3 -6.63 -17.79 -23.90
C LYS A 3 -7.78 -17.11 -24.64
N GLN A 4 -8.47 -16.22 -23.95
CA GLN A 4 -9.47 -15.34 -24.55
C GLN A 4 -8.76 -14.08 -25.05
N ILE A 5 -9.07 -13.66 -26.27
CA ILE A 5 -8.53 -12.45 -26.89
C ILE A 5 -9.69 -11.47 -27.07
N ILE A 6 -9.56 -10.28 -26.48
CA ILE A 6 -10.57 -9.21 -26.57
C ILE A 6 -9.88 -7.96 -27.10
N TYR A 7 -10.53 -7.28 -28.03
CA TYR A 7 -9.97 -6.13 -28.73
C TYR A 7 -10.79 -4.86 -28.50
N SER A 8 -10.18 -3.74 -28.85
CA SER A 8 -10.82 -2.44 -29.01
C SER A 8 -11.38 -1.81 -27.72
N GLU A 9 -12.42 -1.05 -27.87
CA GLU A 9 -13.03 -0.25 -26.81
C GLU A 9 -13.59 -1.10 -25.67
N GLY A 10 -14.20 -2.23 -26.01
CA GLY A 10 -14.77 -3.15 -25.00
C GLY A 10 -13.74 -3.65 -23.99
N ALA A 11 -12.52 -4.00 -24.46
CA ALA A 11 -11.42 -4.41 -23.59
C ALA A 11 -10.98 -3.27 -22.66
N ARG A 12 -10.82 -2.04 -23.20
CA ARG A 12 -10.42 -0.87 -22.40
C ARG A 12 -11.46 -0.54 -21.33
N HIS A 13 -12.75 -0.57 -21.67
CA HIS A 13 -13.83 -0.33 -20.71
C HIS A 13 -13.90 -1.38 -19.62
N ALA A 14 -13.74 -2.66 -19.94
CA ALA A 14 -13.71 -3.73 -18.96
C ALA A 14 -12.50 -3.58 -17.99
N LEU A 15 -11.30 -3.34 -18.52
CA LEU A 15 -10.11 -3.07 -17.70
C LEU A 15 -10.34 -1.87 -16.77
N LEU A 16 -10.88 -0.75 -17.30
CA LEU A 16 -11.15 0.44 -16.49
C LEU A 16 -12.19 0.19 -15.39
N ARG A 17 -13.22 -0.61 -15.67
CA ARG A 17 -14.17 -1.00 -14.62
C ARG A 17 -13.49 -1.79 -13.52
N GLY A 18 -12.61 -2.72 -13.85
CA GLY A 18 -11.84 -3.48 -12.87
C GLY A 18 -10.91 -2.61 -12.02
N VAL A 19 -10.20 -1.67 -12.66
CA VAL A 19 -9.39 -0.64 -11.98
C VAL A 19 -10.24 0.14 -10.98
N ASN A 20 -11.41 0.61 -11.42
CA ASN A 20 -12.29 1.42 -10.57
C ASN A 20 -12.84 0.61 -9.40
N GLN A 21 -13.32 -0.62 -9.62
CA GLN A 21 -13.87 -1.46 -8.54
C GLN A 21 -12.85 -1.69 -7.43
N LEU A 22 -11.61 -2.04 -7.76
CA LEU A 22 -10.56 -2.23 -6.76
C LEU A 22 -10.19 -0.90 -6.08
N ALA A 23 -9.90 0.14 -6.86
CA ALA A 23 -9.47 1.41 -6.29
C ALA A 23 -10.58 2.07 -5.44
N ASP A 24 -11.84 1.94 -5.82
CA ASP A 24 -12.99 2.47 -5.05
C ASP A 24 -13.17 1.74 -3.71
N ALA A 25 -12.87 0.45 -3.65
CA ALA A 25 -12.87 -0.30 -2.39
C ALA A 25 -11.68 0.11 -1.49
N VAL A 26 -10.50 0.30 -2.07
CA VAL A 26 -9.30 0.67 -1.31
C VAL A 26 -9.36 2.11 -0.81
N LYS A 27 -9.82 3.05 -1.63
CA LYS A 27 -9.80 4.49 -1.28
C LYS A 27 -10.65 4.88 -0.06
N VAL A 28 -11.60 4.03 0.36
CA VAL A 28 -12.41 4.31 1.56
C VAL A 28 -11.57 4.28 2.84
N THR A 29 -10.38 3.70 2.80
CA THR A 29 -9.44 3.64 3.92
C THR A 29 -8.54 4.86 4.01
N LEU A 30 -8.59 5.81 3.05
CA LEU A 30 -7.65 6.91 2.92
C LEU A 30 -7.85 8.01 3.98
N GLY A 31 -6.74 8.40 4.60
CA GLY A 31 -6.63 9.61 5.41
C GLY A 31 -7.36 9.57 6.76
N PRO A 32 -7.48 10.73 7.44
CA PRO A 32 -8.04 10.80 8.80
C PRO A 32 -9.51 10.37 8.91
N LYS A 33 -10.25 10.47 7.81
CA LYS A 33 -11.65 10.00 7.73
C LYS A 33 -11.76 8.58 7.14
N GLY A 34 -10.64 7.91 6.96
CA GLY A 34 -10.57 6.54 6.46
C GLY A 34 -11.37 5.58 7.34
N ARG A 35 -12.07 4.66 6.68
CA ARG A 35 -12.92 3.65 7.33
C ARG A 35 -12.27 2.29 7.27
N ASN A 36 -12.60 1.44 8.24
CA ASN A 36 -12.23 0.05 8.18
C ASN A 36 -13.04 -0.66 7.09
N VAL A 37 -12.39 -1.60 6.42
CA VAL A 37 -13.01 -2.54 5.49
C VAL A 37 -13.11 -3.89 6.17
N VAL A 38 -14.25 -4.55 6.04
CA VAL A 38 -14.46 -5.92 6.51
C VAL A 38 -14.25 -6.85 5.33
N LEU A 39 -13.27 -7.73 5.45
CA LEU A 39 -12.94 -8.73 4.44
C LEU A 39 -13.50 -10.07 4.86
N ASP A 40 -14.34 -10.66 4.02
CA ASP A 40 -14.87 -12.00 4.24
C ASP A 40 -13.78 -13.04 3.94
N LYS A 41 -13.61 -14.01 4.83
CA LYS A 41 -12.68 -15.13 4.64
C LYS A 41 -13.46 -16.42 4.48
N LYS A 42 -13.07 -17.23 3.51
CA LYS A 42 -13.65 -18.56 3.28
C LYS A 42 -13.54 -19.48 4.51
N PHE A 43 -12.50 -19.28 5.31
CA PHE A 43 -12.25 -20.02 6.54
C PHE A 43 -11.79 -19.05 7.63
N GLY A 44 -12.41 -19.12 8.81
CA GLY A 44 -12.09 -18.26 9.96
C GLY A 44 -12.99 -17.04 10.07
N SER A 45 -12.63 -16.14 10.97
CA SER A 45 -13.37 -14.89 11.20
C SER A 45 -13.06 -13.85 10.13
N PRO A 46 -14.01 -12.96 9.79
CA PRO A 46 -13.76 -11.82 8.92
C PRO A 46 -12.60 -10.97 9.43
N THR A 47 -11.79 -10.46 8.52
CA THR A 47 -10.69 -9.54 8.87
C THR A 47 -11.17 -8.11 8.73
N ILE A 48 -10.91 -7.29 9.75
CA ILE A 48 -11.18 -5.84 9.72
C ILE A 48 -9.84 -5.13 9.56
N THR A 49 -9.71 -4.32 8.51
CA THR A 49 -8.45 -3.62 8.23
C THR A 49 -8.68 -2.25 7.61
N LYS A 50 -7.70 -1.35 7.81
CA LYS A 50 -7.56 -0.08 7.08
C LYS A 50 -6.41 -0.12 6.06
N ASP A 51 -5.62 -1.19 6.05
CA ASP A 51 -4.48 -1.30 5.16
C ASP A 51 -4.91 -1.52 3.71
N GLY A 52 -4.50 -0.59 2.85
CA GLY A 52 -4.88 -0.58 1.44
C GLY A 52 -4.36 -1.78 0.67
N VAL A 53 -3.15 -2.26 0.96
CA VAL A 53 -2.59 -3.44 0.27
C VAL A 53 -3.30 -4.72 0.68
N SER A 54 -3.66 -4.87 1.95
CA SER A 54 -4.45 -6.01 2.44
C SER A 54 -5.82 -6.06 1.76
N VAL A 55 -6.51 -4.90 1.67
CA VAL A 55 -7.78 -4.81 0.93
C VAL A 55 -7.59 -5.17 -0.55
N ALA A 56 -6.57 -4.61 -1.21
CA ALA A 56 -6.32 -4.85 -2.63
C ALA A 56 -6.01 -6.32 -2.94
N LYS A 57 -5.32 -7.03 -2.05
CA LYS A 57 -4.97 -8.46 -2.24
C LYS A 57 -6.18 -9.38 -2.19
N GLU A 58 -7.19 -9.06 -1.41
CA GLU A 58 -8.39 -9.90 -1.24
C GLU A 58 -9.46 -9.68 -2.34
N ILE A 59 -9.35 -8.62 -3.15
CA ILE A 59 -10.34 -8.32 -4.18
C ILE A 59 -10.07 -9.15 -5.43
N ASP A 60 -10.95 -10.11 -5.72
CA ASP A 60 -11.02 -10.82 -6.97
C ASP A 60 -12.39 -10.62 -7.63
N LEU A 61 -12.37 -10.22 -8.90
CA LEU A 61 -13.58 -9.94 -9.66
C LEU A 61 -14.01 -11.15 -10.47
N LYS A 62 -15.34 -11.33 -10.62
CA LYS A 62 -15.91 -12.46 -11.36
C LYS A 62 -15.60 -12.43 -12.84
N ASP A 63 -15.63 -11.24 -13.46
CA ASP A 63 -15.28 -11.08 -14.87
C ASP A 63 -13.76 -11.15 -15.03
N PRO A 64 -13.23 -12.05 -15.86
CA PRO A 64 -11.77 -12.22 -16.03
C PRO A 64 -11.07 -10.99 -16.58
N VAL A 65 -11.73 -10.19 -17.41
CA VAL A 65 -11.15 -9.00 -18.04
C VAL A 65 -11.14 -7.84 -17.04
N GLU A 66 -12.21 -7.66 -16.30
CA GLU A 66 -12.24 -6.70 -15.20
C GLU A 66 -11.21 -7.06 -14.13
N ASN A 67 -11.07 -8.35 -13.84
CA ASN A 67 -10.07 -8.82 -12.87
C ASN A 67 -8.64 -8.53 -13.32
N LEU A 68 -8.35 -8.53 -14.62
CA LEU A 68 -7.04 -8.08 -15.11
C LEU A 68 -6.78 -6.61 -14.75
N GLY A 69 -7.77 -5.73 -14.93
CA GLY A 69 -7.68 -4.33 -14.51
C GLY A 69 -7.44 -4.18 -13.00
N ALA A 70 -8.18 -4.92 -12.19
CA ALA A 70 -7.99 -4.95 -10.74
C ALA A 70 -6.57 -5.43 -10.37
N ARG A 71 -6.08 -6.50 -10.99
CA ARG A 71 -4.73 -7.02 -10.75
C ARG A 71 -3.61 -6.03 -11.08
N MET A 72 -3.77 -5.22 -12.12
CA MET A 72 -2.81 -4.16 -12.45
C MET A 72 -2.68 -3.14 -11.31
N VAL A 73 -3.79 -2.72 -10.72
CA VAL A 73 -3.78 -1.77 -9.59
C VAL A 73 -3.31 -2.45 -8.30
N ARG A 74 -3.66 -3.72 -8.09
CA ARG A 74 -3.13 -4.53 -6.98
C ARG A 74 -1.59 -4.58 -7.01
N GLU A 75 -1.00 -4.72 -8.20
CA GLU A 75 0.45 -4.72 -8.39
C GLU A 75 1.08 -3.38 -7.96
N VAL A 76 0.40 -2.25 -8.24
CA VAL A 76 0.85 -0.93 -7.78
C VAL A 76 0.87 -0.87 -6.24
N ALA A 77 -0.19 -1.32 -5.57
CA ALA A 77 -0.25 -1.35 -4.11
C ALA A 77 0.85 -2.25 -3.52
N SER A 78 1.06 -3.44 -4.09
CA SER A 78 2.08 -4.38 -3.62
C SER A 78 3.49 -3.81 -3.77
N LYS A 79 3.84 -3.26 -4.94
CA LYS A 79 5.15 -2.63 -5.16
C LYS A 79 5.40 -1.44 -4.24
N THR A 80 4.37 -0.64 -3.95
CA THR A 80 4.49 0.47 -3.02
C THR A 80 4.77 -0.05 -1.60
N SER A 81 4.08 -1.11 -1.18
CA SER A 81 4.32 -1.77 0.11
C SER A 81 5.76 -2.31 0.20
N ASP A 82 6.25 -2.95 -0.84
CA ASP A 82 7.58 -3.58 -0.85
C ASP A 82 8.72 -2.53 -0.79
N ILE A 83 8.52 -1.35 -1.39
CA ILE A 83 9.55 -0.31 -1.49
C ILE A 83 9.50 0.66 -0.31
N ALA A 84 8.30 1.11 0.07
CA ALA A 84 8.10 2.19 1.05
C ALA A 84 7.44 1.72 2.35
N GLY A 85 6.78 0.56 2.37
CA GLY A 85 6.06 0.05 3.54
C GLY A 85 4.76 0.78 3.87
N ASP A 86 4.53 1.95 3.27
CA ASP A 86 3.34 2.80 3.49
C ASP A 86 2.91 3.51 2.20
N GLY A 87 1.77 4.18 2.22
CA GLY A 87 1.25 4.95 1.08
C GLY A 87 0.54 4.11 0.02
N THR A 88 0.21 2.86 0.28
CA THR A 88 -0.40 1.91 -0.67
C THR A 88 -1.77 2.39 -1.18
N THR A 89 -2.59 2.96 -0.29
CA THR A 89 -3.89 3.55 -0.65
C THR A 89 -3.71 4.77 -1.55
N THR A 90 -2.76 5.65 -1.23
CA THR A 90 -2.44 6.85 -2.04
C THR A 90 -1.98 6.44 -3.44
N ALA A 91 -1.06 5.48 -3.54
CA ALA A 91 -0.59 4.96 -4.82
C ALA A 91 -1.72 4.36 -5.66
N THR A 92 -2.63 3.62 -5.04
CA THR A 92 -3.82 3.05 -5.69
C THR A 92 -4.73 4.13 -6.27
N VAL A 93 -5.00 5.19 -5.51
CA VAL A 93 -5.84 6.32 -5.95
C VAL A 93 -5.17 7.10 -7.08
N LEU A 94 -3.86 7.33 -7.00
CA LEU A 94 -3.10 7.98 -8.07
C LEU A 94 -3.10 7.14 -9.35
N ALA A 95 -2.90 5.82 -9.24
CA ALA A 95 -2.96 4.91 -10.39
C ALA A 95 -4.34 4.95 -11.05
N GLN A 96 -5.42 4.91 -10.28
CA GLN A 96 -6.79 5.07 -10.79
C GLN A 96 -6.96 6.38 -11.56
N ALA A 97 -6.51 7.49 -10.99
CA ALA A 97 -6.63 8.82 -11.59
C ALA A 97 -5.86 8.90 -12.93
N ILE A 98 -4.61 8.43 -12.96
CA ILE A 98 -3.78 8.43 -14.16
C ILE A 98 -4.41 7.56 -15.27
N ILE A 99 -4.86 6.35 -14.92
CA ILE A 99 -5.49 5.42 -15.87
C ILE A 99 -6.79 6.03 -16.41
N ARG A 100 -7.63 6.60 -15.56
CA ARG A 100 -8.91 7.19 -15.95
C ARG A 100 -8.72 8.38 -16.88
N GLU A 101 -7.85 9.31 -16.55
CA GLU A 101 -7.61 10.50 -17.39
C GLU A 101 -6.85 10.13 -18.66
N GLY A 102 -5.88 9.22 -18.58
CA GLY A 102 -5.18 8.70 -19.75
C GLY A 102 -6.13 7.99 -20.73
N SER A 103 -7.06 7.18 -20.22
CA SER A 103 -8.05 6.48 -21.05
C SER A 103 -9.00 7.45 -21.77
N LYS A 104 -9.38 8.55 -21.12
CA LYS A 104 -10.20 9.61 -21.77
C LYS A 104 -9.46 10.26 -22.95
N ASN A 105 -8.17 10.58 -22.74
CA ASN A 105 -7.35 11.17 -23.80
C ASN A 105 -7.17 10.23 -24.98
N VAL A 106 -6.94 8.94 -24.73
CA VAL A 106 -6.85 7.92 -25.79
C VAL A 106 -8.18 7.78 -26.54
N ALA A 107 -9.31 7.78 -25.83
CA ALA A 107 -10.63 7.75 -26.44
C ALA A 107 -10.92 8.99 -27.30
N ALA A 108 -10.36 10.15 -26.92
CA ALA A 108 -10.41 11.40 -27.69
C ALA A 108 -9.44 11.43 -28.89
N GLY A 109 -8.70 10.35 -29.16
CA GLY A 109 -7.80 10.23 -30.31
C GLY A 109 -6.33 10.59 -30.04
N ALA A 110 -5.95 10.82 -28.80
CA ALA A 110 -4.54 11.05 -28.46
C ALA A 110 -3.69 9.81 -28.74
N ASN A 111 -2.46 10.03 -29.23
CA ASN A 111 -1.52 8.94 -29.47
C ASN A 111 -1.07 8.32 -28.12
N PRO A 112 -1.32 7.03 -27.86
CA PRO A 112 -0.99 6.40 -26.59
C PRO A 112 0.50 6.43 -26.26
N MET A 113 1.39 6.31 -27.26
CA MET A 113 2.84 6.35 -27.05
C MET A 113 3.35 7.75 -26.71
N ALA A 114 2.73 8.78 -27.27
CA ALA A 114 3.03 10.17 -26.92
C ALA A 114 2.54 10.47 -25.50
N LEU A 115 1.34 10.01 -25.15
CA LEU A 115 0.78 10.13 -23.81
C LEU A 115 1.69 9.42 -22.77
N LYS A 116 2.15 8.20 -23.06
CA LYS A 116 3.09 7.47 -22.20
C LYS A 116 4.34 8.31 -21.90
N ARG A 117 5.00 8.84 -22.95
CA ARG A 117 6.19 9.69 -22.78
C ARG A 117 5.91 10.93 -21.93
N GLY A 118 4.74 11.55 -22.12
CA GLY A 118 4.31 12.70 -21.32
C GLY A 118 4.13 12.35 -19.84
N ILE A 119 3.51 11.20 -19.55
CA ILE A 119 3.34 10.71 -18.18
C ILE A 119 4.70 10.42 -17.54
N GLU A 120 5.60 9.74 -18.24
CA GLU A 120 6.96 9.43 -17.76
C GLU A 120 7.76 10.70 -17.42
N ALA A 121 7.71 11.70 -18.30
CA ALA A 121 8.37 12.98 -18.06
C ALA A 121 7.76 13.74 -16.86
N ALA A 122 6.44 13.75 -16.74
CA ALA A 122 5.75 14.36 -15.61
C ALA A 122 6.09 13.65 -14.29
N VAL A 123 6.11 12.33 -14.27
CA VAL A 123 6.46 11.54 -13.08
C VAL A 123 7.90 11.84 -12.66
N ALA A 124 8.86 11.90 -13.60
CA ALA A 124 10.25 12.23 -13.29
C ALA A 124 10.36 13.61 -12.63
N ALA A 125 9.74 14.64 -13.21
CA ALA A 125 9.76 16.01 -12.67
C ALA A 125 9.09 16.11 -11.28
N VAL A 126 7.94 15.45 -11.09
CA VAL A 126 7.23 15.43 -9.80
C VAL A 126 8.05 14.70 -8.75
N SER A 127 8.67 13.56 -9.10
CA SER A 127 9.50 12.80 -8.16
C SER A 127 10.72 13.59 -7.70
N GLU A 128 11.39 14.31 -8.59
CA GLU A 128 12.51 15.20 -8.24
C GLU A 128 12.06 16.30 -7.26
N GLN A 129 10.93 16.95 -7.53
CA GLN A 129 10.39 17.98 -6.63
C GLN A 129 9.99 17.41 -5.26
N LEU A 130 9.37 16.24 -5.22
CA LEU A 130 9.00 15.58 -3.96
C LEU A 130 10.21 15.21 -3.11
N LEU A 131 11.27 14.70 -3.74
CA LEU A 131 12.54 14.41 -3.04
C LEU A 131 13.16 15.68 -2.46
N GLY A 132 13.10 16.80 -3.19
CA GLY A 132 13.58 18.10 -2.67
C GLY A 132 12.74 18.67 -1.52
N MET A 133 11.49 18.22 -1.36
CA MET A 133 10.61 18.61 -0.25
C MET A 133 10.69 17.64 0.95
N ALA A 134 11.26 16.46 0.76
CA ALA A 134 11.39 15.46 1.81
C ALA A 134 12.30 15.97 2.93
N LYS A 135 11.96 15.60 4.15
CA LYS A 135 12.76 15.87 5.36
C LYS A 135 13.16 14.58 6.00
N ASP A 136 14.43 14.48 6.36
CA ASP A 136 14.93 13.32 7.08
C ASP A 136 14.31 13.20 8.46
N VAL A 137 14.02 11.97 8.86
CA VAL A 137 13.53 11.65 10.20
C VAL A 137 14.74 11.28 11.06
N GLU A 138 15.07 12.15 12.03
CA GLU A 138 16.30 12.01 12.81
C GLU A 138 16.06 11.79 14.30
N THR A 139 15.04 12.43 14.87
CA THR A 139 14.78 12.36 16.30
C THR A 139 13.79 11.26 16.66
N LYS A 140 13.87 10.81 17.92
CA LYS A 140 12.96 9.78 18.47
C LYS A 140 11.48 10.24 18.38
N GLU A 141 11.22 11.52 18.62
CA GLU A 141 9.87 12.09 18.54
C GLU A 141 9.34 12.10 17.11
N GLN A 142 10.22 12.37 16.13
CA GLN A 142 9.84 12.31 14.72
C GLN A 142 9.57 10.87 14.28
N ILE A 143 10.38 9.91 14.75
CA ILE A 143 10.14 8.47 14.51
C ILE A 143 8.80 8.05 15.11
N ALA A 144 8.55 8.40 16.38
CA ALA A 144 7.29 8.09 17.06
C ALA A 144 6.09 8.68 16.31
N SER A 145 6.18 9.94 15.88
CA SER A 145 5.10 10.61 15.15
C SER A 145 4.83 9.95 13.80
N THR A 146 5.88 9.64 13.03
CA THR A 146 5.76 8.99 11.72
C THR A 146 5.16 7.59 11.85
N ALA A 147 5.65 6.79 12.81
CA ALA A 147 5.15 5.46 13.09
C ALA A 147 3.70 5.49 13.61
N SER A 148 3.34 6.47 14.45
CA SER A 148 1.97 6.65 14.95
C SER A 148 0.99 6.97 13.82
N ILE A 149 1.39 7.78 12.84
CA ILE A 149 0.57 8.11 11.67
C ILE A 149 0.35 6.85 10.83
N SER A 150 1.40 6.09 10.55
CA SER A 150 1.34 4.88 9.74
C SER A 150 0.51 3.77 10.41
N ALA A 151 0.71 3.55 11.71
CA ALA A 151 -0.04 2.56 12.48
C ALA A 151 -1.47 3.02 12.85
N ALA A 152 -1.76 4.33 12.73
CA ALA A 152 -2.96 4.97 13.26
C ALA A 152 -3.15 4.74 14.78
N ASP A 153 -2.04 4.56 15.52
CA ASP A 153 -1.99 4.29 16.96
C ASP A 153 -0.71 4.88 17.56
N THR A 154 -0.88 5.76 18.55
CA THR A 154 0.23 6.45 19.21
C THR A 154 1.08 5.50 20.07
N THR A 155 0.45 4.51 20.70
CA THR A 155 1.16 3.53 21.54
C THR A 155 2.10 2.66 20.71
N VAL A 156 1.63 2.23 19.52
CA VAL A 156 2.47 1.49 18.56
C VAL A 156 3.64 2.35 18.09
N GLY A 157 3.38 3.64 17.79
CA GLY A 157 4.42 4.56 17.39
C GLY A 157 5.51 4.76 18.44
N GLU A 158 5.15 4.87 19.70
CA GLU A 158 6.10 4.96 20.83
C GLU A 158 6.95 3.69 20.98
N ILE A 159 6.34 2.51 20.87
CA ILE A 159 7.05 1.22 20.93
C ILE A 159 8.06 1.10 19.79
N ILE A 160 7.68 1.50 18.58
CA ILE A 160 8.58 1.48 17.42
C ILE A 160 9.74 2.45 17.62
N ALA A 161 9.48 3.67 18.11
CA ALA A 161 10.53 4.65 18.39
C ALA A 161 11.49 4.15 19.48
N GLU A 162 10.98 3.47 20.51
CA GLU A 162 11.83 2.85 21.53
C GLU A 162 12.67 1.71 20.95
N ALA A 163 12.08 0.90 20.07
CA ALA A 163 12.82 -0.16 19.37
C ALA A 163 13.95 0.41 18.53
N MET A 164 13.68 1.45 17.72
CA MET A 164 14.69 2.12 16.91
C MET A 164 15.81 2.74 17.73
N ASP A 165 15.48 3.32 18.88
CA ASP A 165 16.46 3.88 19.82
C ASP A 165 17.42 2.82 20.34
N LYS A 166 16.92 1.60 20.59
CA LYS A 166 17.72 0.47 21.08
C LYS A 166 18.60 -0.19 20.02
N VAL A 167 18.10 -0.32 18.78
CA VAL A 167 18.82 -1.02 17.70
C VAL A 167 19.60 -0.08 16.77
N GLY A 168 19.31 1.21 16.81
CA GLY A 168 19.88 2.21 15.91
C GLY A 168 19.26 2.16 14.50
N LYS A 169 19.66 3.11 13.65
CA LYS A 169 19.10 3.30 12.29
C LYS A 169 19.32 2.11 11.35
N GLU A 170 20.40 1.35 11.58
CA GLU A 170 20.75 0.17 10.76
C GLU A 170 20.21 -1.14 11.37
N GLY A 171 19.51 -1.07 12.49
CA GLY A 171 18.99 -2.22 13.17
C GLY A 171 17.76 -2.82 12.49
N VAL A 172 17.59 -4.13 12.63
CA VAL A 172 16.42 -4.84 12.10
C VAL A 172 15.39 -4.99 13.20
N ILE A 173 14.16 -4.57 12.91
CA ILE A 173 13.00 -4.74 13.78
C ILE A 173 12.04 -5.71 13.08
N THR A 174 11.67 -6.77 13.78
CA THR A 174 10.65 -7.74 13.35
C THR A 174 9.42 -7.64 14.23
N VAL A 175 8.24 -7.83 13.61
CA VAL A 175 6.96 -7.85 14.32
C VAL A 175 6.36 -9.25 14.19
N GLU A 176 6.01 -9.85 15.32
CA GLU A 176 5.42 -11.18 15.37
C GLU A 176 4.10 -11.14 16.14
N GLU A 177 3.11 -11.89 15.69
CA GLU A 177 1.88 -12.10 16.46
C GLU A 177 2.17 -12.97 17.69
N ASN A 178 1.71 -12.50 18.83
CA ASN A 178 1.79 -13.24 20.09
C ASN A 178 0.38 -13.45 20.68
N LYS A 179 0.20 -14.54 21.43
CA LYS A 179 -1.05 -14.83 22.15
C LYS A 179 -1.18 -14.07 23.48
N ALA A 180 -0.21 -13.23 23.82
CA ALA A 180 -0.25 -12.39 25.02
C ALA A 180 -1.24 -11.23 24.83
N LEU A 181 -1.81 -10.74 25.94
CA LEU A 181 -2.74 -9.60 25.94
C LEU A 181 -2.03 -8.25 25.78
N GLU A 182 -0.72 -8.21 25.92
CA GLU A 182 0.07 -6.99 25.86
C GLU A 182 1.16 -7.09 24.80
N THR A 183 1.40 -5.97 24.09
CA THR A 183 2.52 -5.83 23.17
C THR A 183 3.81 -5.67 23.95
N THR A 184 4.81 -6.50 23.69
CA THR A 184 6.10 -6.47 24.37
C THR A 184 7.24 -6.25 23.40
N LEU A 185 8.17 -5.36 23.76
CA LEU A 185 9.42 -5.17 23.04
C LEU A 185 10.50 -6.09 23.62
N ARG A 186 11.09 -6.93 22.77
CA ARG A 186 12.22 -7.81 23.13
C ARG A 186 13.43 -7.47 22.28
N SER A 187 14.61 -7.41 22.91
CA SER A 187 15.89 -7.33 22.21
C SER A 187 16.67 -8.64 22.37
N GLU A 188 17.44 -9.03 21.38
CA GLU A 188 18.28 -10.24 21.43
C GLU A 188 19.30 -10.18 22.58
N SER A 189 19.78 -8.99 22.97
CA SER A 189 20.65 -8.79 24.13
C SER A 189 20.00 -9.22 25.45
N THR A 190 18.68 -9.11 25.57
CA THR A 190 17.93 -9.55 26.76
C THR A 190 17.75 -11.06 26.79
N ARG A 191 17.78 -11.73 25.66
CA ARG A 191 17.63 -13.19 25.53
C ARG A 191 18.87 -13.94 26.00
N LEU A 192 20.06 -13.40 25.73
CA LEU A 192 21.33 -13.99 26.20
C LEU A 192 21.53 -13.95 27.72
N ASN A 193 20.98 -12.94 28.39
CA ASN A 193 21.07 -12.82 29.86
C ASN A 193 20.10 -13.73 30.65
N SER A 194 19.02 -14.20 30.01
CA SER A 194 18.05 -15.10 30.69
C SER A 194 18.46 -16.58 30.64
N SER A 195 19.37 -16.97 29.74
CA SER A 195 19.89 -18.35 29.62
C SER A 195 21.06 -18.66 30.54
N HIS A 196 21.60 -17.68 31.29
CA HIS A 196 22.69 -17.86 32.27
C HIS A 196 22.23 -17.85 33.76
N ARG A 197 20.92 -17.91 34.01
CA ARG A 197 20.39 -18.10 35.37
C ARG A 197 19.67 -19.45 35.46
N THR A 198 20.42 -20.49 35.57
CA THR A 198 20.01 -21.78 36.17
C THR A 198 21.03 -22.13 37.23
#